data_ee7c290a5c53bfa08f09e885495ad1b5
#
_entry.id   ee7c290a5c53bfa08f09e885495ad1b5
#
_cell.length_a   1.000
_cell.length_b   1.000
_cell.length_c   1.000
_cell.angle_alpha   90.00
_cell.angle_beta   90.00
_cell.angle_gamma   90.00
#
_symmetry.space_group_name_H-M   'P 1'
#
loop_
_entity.id
_entity.type
_entity.pdbx_description
1 polymer ?
#
loop_
_entity_poly.entity_id
_entity_poly.type
_entity_poly.pdbx_seq_one_letter_code
_entity_poly.pdbx_strand_id
1 'polypeptide(L)'
;MLVSALAFLAFSCTKPDNPSDLDTEKQPEENVGGNEDNGNTDTPAPTTYQLGDFYKVGLIEGVVGWVDESGEHGLVLSLDEGFAAWSTINQQLTQAGGEFSLSNGQYNCKYIKMQENWKETYPAFAWCDSKNALGLTSWYLPAPEELELTLPAVEAMNKTLKAKGATELSLTDTYWTSYEAGVGMAYPFSFREGPIYEDYYNSDKNTERRVRAMRKF
;
A
#
# COMPACT_ATOMS: atom_id res chain seq x y z
N MET A 1 -26.56 -38.65 -34.09
CA MET A 1 -25.44 -39.62 -34.13
C MET A 1 -24.30 -38.97 -34.81
N LEU A 2 -23.31 -38.52 -34.05
CA LEU A 2 -21.89 -38.41 -34.48
C LEU A 2 -21.11 -38.15 -33.20
N VAL A 3 -20.38 -39.15 -32.80
CA VAL A 3 -19.44 -39.15 -31.67
C VAL A 3 -18.11 -38.64 -32.24
N SER A 4 -17.50 -37.62 -31.64
CA SER A 4 -16.14 -37.20 -31.98
C SER A 4 -15.27 -37.38 -30.76
N ALA A 5 -14.29 -38.27 -30.92
CA ALA A 5 -13.33 -38.64 -29.89
C ALA A 5 -12.26 -37.60 -29.71
N LEU A 6 -11.96 -37.25 -28.47
CA LEU A 6 -10.81 -36.43 -28.05
C LEU A 6 -9.60 -37.33 -27.82
N ALA A 7 -8.54 -37.13 -28.57
CA ALA A 7 -7.26 -37.81 -28.38
C ALA A 7 -6.40 -37.05 -27.38
N PHE A 8 -5.99 -37.72 -26.30
CA PHE A 8 -4.99 -37.27 -25.35
C PHE A 8 -3.60 -37.57 -25.91
N LEU A 9 -2.77 -36.57 -26.09
CA LEU A 9 -1.33 -36.72 -26.32
C LEU A 9 -0.58 -36.51 -25.00
N ALA A 10 -0.06 -37.60 -24.46
CA ALA A 10 0.89 -37.59 -23.35
C ALA A 10 2.31 -37.38 -23.89
N PHE A 11 2.96 -36.30 -23.46
CA PHE A 11 4.39 -36.08 -23.64
C PHE A 11 5.15 -36.64 -22.44
N SER A 12 5.94 -37.69 -22.69
CA SER A 12 6.90 -38.25 -21.76
C SER A 12 8.22 -37.52 -21.90
N CYS A 13 8.71 -36.89 -20.84
CA CYS A 13 10.09 -36.38 -20.76
C CYS A 13 11.01 -37.46 -20.21
N THR A 14 11.88 -37.97 -21.03
CA THR A 14 13.02 -38.80 -20.63
C THR A 14 14.23 -37.94 -20.29
N LYS A 15 14.86 -38.28 -19.19
CA LYS A 15 16.07 -37.69 -18.60
C LYS A 15 17.30 -38.28 -19.34
N PRO A 16 18.31 -37.51 -19.69
CA PRO A 16 19.59 -38.09 -20.10
C PRO A 16 20.54 -38.26 -18.93
N ASP A 17 21.25 -39.40 -18.97
CA ASP A 17 22.21 -39.87 -17.99
C ASP A 17 23.53 -39.10 -18.04
N ASN A 18 24.21 -39.14 -16.90
CA ASN A 18 25.55 -38.65 -16.63
C ASN A 18 26.59 -39.67 -17.11
N PRO A 19 27.73 -39.27 -17.67
CA PRO A 19 28.92 -40.07 -17.54
C PRO A 19 30.01 -39.36 -16.74
N SER A 20 30.44 -40.06 -15.72
CA SER A 20 31.64 -39.84 -14.94
C SER A 20 32.89 -40.32 -15.68
N ASP A 21 34.01 -39.76 -15.24
CA ASP A 21 35.39 -40.27 -15.24
C ASP A 21 36.37 -39.93 -16.38
N LEU A 22 37.45 -39.38 -15.90
CA LEU A 22 38.88 -39.53 -16.20
C LEU A 22 39.54 -38.16 -16.44
N ASP A 23 40.65 -37.72 -15.92
CA ASP A 23 41.80 -38.27 -15.25
C ASP A 23 42.63 -37.10 -14.64
N THR A 24 43.42 -37.45 -13.68
CA THR A 24 44.35 -36.64 -12.92
C THR A 24 45.59 -36.25 -13.75
N GLU A 25 45.98 -34.97 -13.75
CA GLU A 25 47.38 -34.58 -13.90
C GLU A 25 47.80 -33.42 -13.03
N LYS A 26 48.96 -33.60 -12.37
CA LYS A 26 49.57 -32.70 -11.36
C LYS A 26 50.45 -31.62 -12.01
N GLN A 27 50.26 -30.36 -11.48
CA GLN A 27 51.24 -29.32 -11.10
C GLN A 27 52.29 -28.79 -12.10
N PRO A 28 52.73 -27.50 -12.01
CA PRO A 28 53.35 -26.94 -10.80
C PRO A 28 52.84 -25.55 -10.39
N GLU A 29 53.15 -25.21 -9.13
CA GLU A 29 52.90 -23.97 -8.43
C GLU A 29 53.71 -22.80 -9.03
N GLU A 30 53.04 -21.68 -9.35
CA GLU A 30 53.68 -20.37 -9.40
C GLU A 30 52.97 -19.43 -8.46
N ASN A 31 53.74 -19.02 -7.44
CA ASN A 31 53.38 -18.07 -6.42
C ASN A 31 53.50 -16.63 -7.00
N VAL A 32 52.38 -15.97 -7.27
CA VAL A 32 52.35 -14.52 -7.53
C VAL A 32 51.40 -13.85 -6.52
N GLY A 33 51.98 -12.91 -5.83
CA GLY A 33 51.53 -12.17 -4.68
C GLY A 33 50.11 -11.63 -4.76
N GLY A 34 49.55 -11.57 -3.59
CA GLY A 34 48.20 -11.14 -3.30
C GLY A 34 47.86 -9.73 -3.79
N ASN A 35 46.69 -9.63 -4.32
CA ASN A 35 45.87 -8.45 -4.17
C ASN A 35 44.58 -8.95 -3.55
N GLU A 36 44.44 -8.80 -2.24
CA GLU A 36 43.18 -8.91 -1.55
C GLU A 36 42.32 -7.76 -2.08
N ASP A 37 41.54 -8.07 -3.13
CA ASP A 37 40.41 -7.25 -3.52
C ASP A 37 39.37 -7.39 -2.42
N ASN A 38 39.48 -6.51 -1.41
CA ASN A 38 38.45 -6.28 -0.42
C ASN A 38 37.24 -5.70 -1.16
N GLY A 39 36.50 -6.58 -1.81
CA GLY A 39 35.17 -6.33 -2.31
C GLY A 39 34.25 -6.02 -1.13
N ASN A 40 34.42 -4.81 -0.59
CA ASN A 40 33.44 -4.20 0.31
C ASN A 40 32.18 -3.92 -0.53
N THR A 41 31.35 -4.93 -0.71
CA THR A 41 29.97 -4.76 -1.15
C THR A 41 29.22 -4.16 0.05
N ASP A 42 29.43 -2.85 0.27
CA ASP A 42 28.55 -2.05 1.10
C ASP A 42 27.17 -2.00 0.43
N THR A 43 26.46 -3.13 0.49
CA THR A 43 25.01 -3.10 0.34
C THR A 43 24.52 -2.46 1.64
N PRO A 44 23.92 -1.24 1.61
CA PRO A 44 23.39 -0.63 2.82
C PRO A 44 22.47 -1.65 3.49
N ALA A 45 22.62 -1.85 4.80
CA ALA A 45 21.67 -2.66 5.54
C ALA A 45 20.25 -2.14 5.25
N PRO A 46 19.26 -3.01 5.09
CA PRO A 46 17.89 -2.58 4.85
C PRO A 46 17.48 -1.61 5.97
N THR A 47 16.86 -0.52 5.56
CA THR A 47 16.39 0.48 6.52
C THR A 47 15.16 -0.08 7.21
N THR A 48 15.27 -0.41 8.48
CA THR A 48 14.13 -0.82 9.30
C THR A 48 13.50 0.39 9.96
N TYR A 49 12.17 0.39 10.06
CA TYR A 49 11.38 1.45 10.65
C TYR A 49 10.64 0.96 11.89
N GLN A 50 10.28 1.91 12.76
CA GLN A 50 9.45 1.70 13.94
C GLN A 50 8.19 2.57 13.85
N LEU A 51 7.19 2.26 14.68
CA LEU A 51 5.96 3.03 14.77
C LEU A 51 6.24 4.50 15.12
N GLY A 52 5.69 5.41 14.35
CA GLY A 52 5.88 6.85 14.53
C GLY A 52 7.15 7.42 13.92
N ASP A 53 8.02 6.63 13.30
CA ASP A 53 9.21 7.14 12.64
C ASP A 53 8.87 8.08 11.48
N PHE A 54 9.76 9.05 11.26
CA PHE A 54 9.71 9.86 10.06
C PHE A 54 10.22 9.04 8.88
N TYR A 55 9.32 8.77 7.93
CA TYR A 55 9.67 8.09 6.69
C TYR A 55 10.16 9.08 5.65
N LYS A 56 11.34 8.80 5.05
CA LYS A 56 11.87 9.58 3.94
C LYS A 56 12.64 8.70 2.97
N VAL A 57 12.11 8.59 1.74
CA VAL A 57 12.79 7.92 0.62
C VAL A 57 12.68 8.81 -0.62
N GLY A 58 13.80 9.40 -1.01
CA GLY A 58 13.83 10.41 -2.08
C GLY A 58 12.96 11.62 -1.73
N LEU A 59 11.96 11.90 -2.55
CA LEU A 59 10.99 12.99 -2.36
C LEU A 59 9.74 12.55 -1.56
N ILE A 60 9.68 11.28 -1.17
CA ILE A 60 8.54 10.75 -0.43
C ILE A 60 8.80 10.96 1.04
N GLU A 61 7.91 11.67 1.70
CA GLU A 61 7.93 11.93 3.14
C GLU A 61 6.60 11.53 3.77
N GLY A 62 6.66 11.02 5.00
CA GLY A 62 5.48 10.62 5.75
C GLY A 62 5.82 10.23 7.19
N VAL A 63 4.84 9.68 7.88
CA VAL A 63 5.00 9.11 9.22
C VAL A 63 4.58 7.64 9.21
N VAL A 64 5.39 6.78 9.83
CA VAL A 64 5.14 5.33 9.88
C VAL A 64 4.00 5.04 10.87
N GLY A 65 2.92 4.44 10.36
CA GLY A 65 1.76 4.07 11.15
C GLY A 65 1.72 2.60 11.55
N TRP A 66 2.32 1.74 10.74
CA TRP A 66 2.40 0.31 11.00
C TRP A 66 3.63 -0.29 10.32
N VAL A 67 4.21 -1.32 10.93
CA VAL A 67 5.30 -2.12 10.39
C VAL A 67 5.06 -3.60 10.66
N ASP A 68 5.58 -4.45 9.80
CA ASP A 68 5.67 -5.88 10.05
C ASP A 68 6.77 -6.22 11.08
N GLU A 69 6.95 -7.51 11.39
CA GLU A 69 7.97 -7.96 12.33
C GLU A 69 9.40 -7.65 11.92
N SER A 70 9.66 -7.48 10.62
CA SER A 70 10.99 -7.14 10.10
C SER A 70 11.29 -5.64 10.22
N GLY A 71 10.26 -4.80 10.23
CA GLY A 71 10.37 -3.35 10.13
C GLY A 71 10.76 -2.86 8.72
N GLU A 72 10.86 -3.75 7.73
CA GLU A 72 11.22 -3.43 6.36
C GLU A 72 9.99 -3.09 5.50
N HIS A 73 8.80 -3.54 5.94
CA HIS A 73 7.53 -3.30 5.27
C HIS A 73 6.52 -2.68 6.22
N GLY A 74 5.70 -1.79 5.69
CA GLY A 74 4.72 -1.12 6.52
C GLY A 74 3.79 -0.15 5.80
N LEU A 75 3.11 0.65 6.61
CA LEU A 75 2.17 1.68 6.18
C LEU A 75 2.66 3.06 6.63
N VAL A 76 2.71 3.99 5.70
CA VAL A 76 3.08 5.39 5.92
C VAL A 76 1.89 6.28 5.63
N LEU A 77 1.59 7.22 6.53
CA LEU A 77 0.62 8.29 6.31
C LEU A 77 1.33 9.55 5.82
N SER A 78 0.64 10.33 4.95
CA SER A 78 1.14 11.62 4.48
C SER A 78 1.30 12.63 5.62
N LEU A 79 2.23 13.57 5.50
CA LEU A 79 2.47 14.63 6.51
C LEU A 79 1.33 15.64 6.59
N ASP A 80 0.68 15.88 5.48
CA ASP A 80 -0.46 16.77 5.33
C ASP A 80 -1.77 15.99 5.23
N GLU A 81 -2.86 16.71 5.34
CA GLU A 81 -4.22 16.21 5.15
C GLU A 81 -5.04 17.16 4.29
N GLY A 82 -6.09 16.63 3.68
CA GLY A 82 -7.10 17.38 2.96
C GLY A 82 -8.42 17.41 3.69
N PHE A 83 -9.37 18.12 3.08
CA PHE A 83 -10.76 18.16 3.51
C PHE A 83 -11.61 18.08 2.24
N ALA A 84 -12.37 17.01 2.07
CA ALA A 84 -13.08 16.74 0.83
C ALA A 84 -14.27 15.81 1.04
N ALA A 85 -15.24 15.86 0.12
CA ALA A 85 -16.29 14.86 0.00
C ALA A 85 -15.73 13.53 -0.51
N TRP A 86 -16.29 12.41 -0.08
CA TRP A 86 -15.98 11.09 -0.64
C TRP A 86 -16.41 11.00 -2.10
N SER A 87 -17.64 11.49 -2.38
CA SER A 87 -18.23 11.60 -3.72
C SER A 87 -19.15 12.80 -3.79
N THR A 88 -19.26 13.39 -4.99
CA THR A 88 -20.24 14.46 -5.28
C THR A 88 -21.59 13.92 -5.75
N ILE A 89 -21.71 12.61 -5.93
CA ILE A 89 -22.93 11.92 -6.37
C ILE A 89 -23.30 10.78 -5.44
N ASN A 90 -24.61 10.51 -5.32
CA ASN A 90 -25.16 9.43 -4.52
C ASN A 90 -25.37 8.16 -5.34
N GLN A 91 -24.33 7.70 -6.03
CA GLN A 91 -24.35 6.45 -6.77
C GLN A 91 -23.75 5.33 -5.93
N GLN A 92 -24.33 4.13 -6.01
CA GLN A 92 -23.70 2.93 -5.49
C GLN A 92 -22.90 2.24 -6.59
N LEU A 93 -21.61 2.04 -6.33
CA LEU A 93 -20.71 1.40 -7.28
C LEU A 93 -20.66 -0.12 -7.12
N THR A 94 -20.93 -0.62 -5.90
CA THR A 94 -20.90 -2.06 -5.57
C THR A 94 -21.91 -2.89 -6.36
N GLN A 95 -23.00 -2.28 -6.85
CA GLN A 95 -23.98 -2.98 -7.71
C GLN A 95 -23.47 -3.27 -9.13
N ALA A 96 -22.40 -2.62 -9.55
CA ALA A 96 -21.80 -2.82 -10.88
C ALA A 96 -20.82 -4.02 -10.93
N GLY A 97 -20.82 -4.90 -9.93
CA GLY A 97 -19.98 -6.12 -9.89
C GLY A 97 -18.60 -5.91 -9.27
N GLY A 98 -18.34 -4.78 -8.62
CA GLY A 98 -17.14 -4.52 -7.83
C GLY A 98 -17.46 -4.59 -6.34
N GLU A 99 -16.67 -5.30 -5.57
CA GLU A 99 -16.72 -5.25 -4.11
C GLU A 99 -15.56 -4.39 -3.62
N PHE A 100 -15.87 -3.37 -2.78
CA PHE A 100 -14.84 -2.65 -2.07
C PHE A 100 -14.21 -3.55 -1.00
N SER A 101 -12.91 -3.40 -0.80
CA SER A 101 -12.15 -4.15 0.21
C SER A 101 -12.06 -3.35 1.50
N LEU A 102 -12.32 -3.99 2.63
CA LEU A 102 -12.09 -3.40 3.96
C LEU A 102 -10.60 -3.25 4.29
N SER A 103 -9.71 -4.03 3.64
CA SER A 103 -8.28 -4.12 3.95
C SER A 103 -7.34 -3.69 2.82
N ASN A 104 -7.88 -3.21 1.68
CA ASN A 104 -7.04 -2.85 0.54
C ASN A 104 -7.51 -1.56 -0.15
N GLY A 105 -7.03 -0.44 0.35
CA GLY A 105 -7.36 0.88 -0.20
C GLY A 105 -6.80 1.10 -1.61
N GLN A 106 -5.67 0.49 -1.96
CA GLN A 106 -5.14 0.56 -3.33
C GLN A 106 -6.09 -0.08 -4.34
N TYR A 107 -6.68 -1.21 -3.99
CA TYR A 107 -7.69 -1.87 -4.81
C TYR A 107 -8.93 -0.99 -4.98
N ASN A 108 -9.44 -0.43 -3.89
CA ASN A 108 -10.58 0.48 -3.92
C ASN A 108 -10.31 1.71 -4.78
N CYS A 109 -9.13 2.34 -4.62
CA CYS A 109 -8.72 3.49 -5.43
C CYS A 109 -8.58 3.14 -6.92
N LYS A 110 -8.08 1.94 -7.24
CA LYS A 110 -8.00 1.48 -8.63
C LYS A 110 -9.39 1.38 -9.25
N TYR A 111 -10.37 0.87 -8.51
CA TYR A 111 -11.76 0.75 -8.97
C TYR A 111 -12.41 2.13 -9.19
N ILE A 112 -12.19 3.08 -8.28
CA ILE A 112 -12.67 4.46 -8.44
C ILE A 112 -12.06 5.12 -9.70
N LYS A 113 -10.77 4.93 -9.94
CA LYS A 113 -10.07 5.51 -11.11
C LYS A 113 -10.55 4.97 -12.47
N MET A 114 -11.30 3.88 -12.48
CA MET A 114 -11.94 3.35 -13.69
C MET A 114 -13.27 4.06 -14.01
N GLN A 115 -13.80 4.87 -13.10
CA GLN A 115 -15.05 5.61 -13.31
C GLN A 115 -14.80 6.82 -14.18
N GLU A 116 -15.80 7.18 -14.97
CA GLU A 116 -15.75 8.40 -15.81
C GLU A 116 -15.70 9.64 -14.91
N ASN A 117 -14.90 10.63 -15.28
CA ASN A 117 -14.72 11.89 -14.54
C ASN A 117 -14.42 11.69 -13.03
N TRP A 118 -13.69 10.62 -12.69
CA TRP A 118 -13.48 10.21 -11.30
C TRP A 118 -12.85 11.29 -10.43
N LYS A 119 -11.99 12.16 -10.98
CA LYS A 119 -11.33 13.21 -10.18
C LYS A 119 -12.30 14.26 -9.66
N GLU A 120 -13.28 14.61 -10.49
CA GLU A 120 -14.35 15.55 -10.16
C GLU A 120 -15.42 14.89 -9.29
N THR A 121 -15.68 13.61 -9.54
CA THR A 121 -16.74 12.85 -8.88
C THR A 121 -16.34 12.36 -7.48
N TYR A 122 -15.04 12.04 -7.26
CA TYR A 122 -14.52 11.45 -6.02
C TYR A 122 -13.36 12.27 -5.45
N PRO A 123 -13.63 13.47 -4.90
CA PRO A 123 -12.60 14.43 -4.50
C PRO A 123 -11.62 13.90 -3.45
N ALA A 124 -12.06 13.08 -2.48
CA ALA A 124 -11.17 12.48 -1.47
C ALA A 124 -10.10 11.58 -2.11
N PHE A 125 -10.48 10.79 -3.12
CA PHE A 125 -9.56 9.96 -3.87
C PHE A 125 -8.63 10.78 -4.76
N ALA A 126 -9.16 11.82 -5.40
CA ALA A 126 -8.40 12.74 -6.23
C ALA A 126 -7.34 13.48 -5.41
N TRP A 127 -7.67 13.88 -4.18
CA TRP A 127 -6.72 14.50 -3.27
C TRP A 127 -5.55 13.55 -2.94
N CYS A 128 -5.81 12.30 -2.59
CA CYS A 128 -4.76 11.31 -2.35
C CYS A 128 -3.93 11.06 -3.61
N ASP A 129 -4.58 10.96 -4.78
CA ASP A 129 -3.90 10.73 -6.06
C ASP A 129 -3.02 11.90 -6.49
N SER A 130 -3.36 13.13 -6.13
CA SER A 130 -2.56 14.32 -6.44
C SER A 130 -1.13 14.24 -5.89
N LYS A 131 -0.88 13.44 -4.86
CA LYS A 131 0.43 13.16 -4.29
C LYS A 131 1.29 12.25 -5.18
N ASN A 132 0.70 11.61 -6.18
CA ASN A 132 1.37 10.74 -7.15
C ASN A 132 2.00 11.52 -8.32
N ALA A 133 2.19 12.83 -8.18
CA ALA A 133 2.85 13.67 -9.18
C ALA A 133 4.36 13.45 -9.23
N LEU A 134 5.02 13.90 -10.29
CA LEU A 134 6.48 13.89 -10.46
C LEU A 134 7.14 12.50 -10.39
N GLY A 135 6.41 11.45 -10.81
CA GLY A 135 6.90 10.07 -10.76
C GLY A 135 6.82 9.43 -9.36
N LEU A 136 6.33 10.16 -8.36
CA LEU A 136 5.92 9.56 -7.08
C LEU A 136 4.65 8.76 -7.32
N THR A 137 4.62 7.54 -6.83
CA THR A 137 3.48 6.63 -7.01
C THR A 137 3.07 6.01 -5.68
N SER A 138 1.90 5.39 -5.68
CA SER A 138 1.43 4.54 -4.59
C SER A 138 0.79 5.23 -3.38
N TRP A 139 0.52 6.54 -3.43
CA TRP A 139 -0.38 7.17 -2.47
C TRP A 139 -1.84 6.87 -2.82
N TYR A 140 -2.64 6.54 -1.82
CA TYR A 140 -4.04 6.17 -1.98
C TYR A 140 -4.88 6.55 -0.76
N LEU A 141 -6.19 6.59 -0.91
CA LEU A 141 -7.13 6.70 0.21
C LEU A 141 -7.21 5.34 0.91
N PRO A 142 -6.83 5.24 2.19
CA PRO A 142 -6.74 3.95 2.89
C PRO A 142 -8.09 3.28 3.10
N ALA A 143 -8.08 1.96 3.18
CA ALA A 143 -9.22 1.16 3.64
C ALA A 143 -9.36 1.23 5.17
N PRO A 144 -10.55 0.90 5.74
CA PRO A 144 -10.80 0.97 7.18
C PRO A 144 -9.78 0.18 8.01
N GLU A 145 -9.52 -1.08 7.67
CA GLU A 145 -8.60 -1.96 8.39
C GLU A 145 -7.14 -1.51 8.26
N GLU A 146 -6.75 -0.87 7.15
CA GLU A 146 -5.40 -0.30 7.02
C GLU A 146 -5.18 0.87 8.00
N LEU A 147 -6.20 1.71 8.20
CA LEU A 147 -6.16 2.77 9.23
C LEU A 147 -6.20 2.18 10.65
N GLU A 148 -6.99 1.14 10.87
CA GLU A 148 -7.09 0.46 12.16
C GLU A 148 -5.73 -0.09 12.63
N LEU A 149 -4.92 -0.64 11.72
CA LEU A 149 -3.55 -1.07 12.02
C LEU A 149 -2.67 0.06 12.56
N THR A 150 -2.98 1.32 12.24
CA THR A 150 -2.17 2.46 12.69
C THR A 150 -2.58 3.03 14.07
N LEU A 151 -3.70 2.57 14.65
CA LEU A 151 -4.19 3.08 15.94
C LEU A 151 -3.16 2.99 17.07
N PRO A 152 -2.38 1.89 17.24
CA PRO A 152 -1.37 1.81 18.29
C PRO A 152 -0.25 2.85 18.14
N ALA A 153 -0.06 3.42 16.96
CA ALA A 153 1.00 4.37 16.64
C ALA A 153 0.56 5.84 16.74
N VAL A 154 -0.70 6.14 16.99
CA VAL A 154 -1.28 7.50 16.88
C VAL A 154 -0.52 8.52 17.72
N GLU A 155 -0.18 8.22 18.96
CA GLU A 155 0.58 9.13 19.83
C GLU A 155 2.00 9.38 19.28
N ALA A 156 2.70 8.31 18.86
CA ALA A 156 4.04 8.40 18.29
C ALA A 156 4.03 9.16 16.95
N MET A 157 3.03 8.90 16.09
CA MET A 157 2.83 9.62 14.84
C MET A 157 2.61 11.13 15.09
N ASN A 158 1.73 11.50 16.01
CA ASN A 158 1.45 12.90 16.32
C ASN A 158 2.67 13.61 16.89
N LYS A 159 3.48 12.95 17.71
CA LYS A 159 4.77 13.49 18.18
C LYS A 159 5.70 13.81 17.02
N THR A 160 5.82 12.91 16.05
CA THR A 160 6.68 13.11 14.86
C THR A 160 6.10 14.17 13.92
N LEU A 161 4.80 14.14 13.64
CA LEU A 161 4.12 15.16 12.82
C LEU A 161 4.35 16.55 13.39
N LYS A 162 4.13 16.73 14.70
CA LYS A 162 4.39 17.99 15.39
C LYS A 162 5.85 18.44 15.30
N ALA A 163 6.81 17.51 15.51
CA ALA A 163 8.23 17.82 15.42
C ALA A 163 8.66 18.24 14.00
N LYS A 164 7.94 17.79 12.98
CA LYS A 164 8.15 18.17 11.58
C LYS A 164 7.37 19.41 11.14
N GLY A 165 6.58 20.01 12.02
CA GLY A 165 5.69 21.13 11.68
C GLY A 165 4.57 20.72 10.71
N ALA A 166 4.23 19.44 10.71
CA ALA A 166 3.20 18.82 9.88
C ALA A 166 1.86 18.81 10.63
N THR A 167 0.77 18.46 9.92
CA THR A 167 -0.57 18.41 10.51
C THR A 167 -0.72 17.16 11.38
N GLU A 168 -0.98 17.35 12.68
CA GLU A 168 -1.26 16.25 13.61
C GLU A 168 -2.59 15.55 13.24
N LEU A 169 -2.69 14.25 13.52
CA LEU A 169 -3.93 13.48 13.36
C LEU A 169 -4.97 13.99 14.36
N SER A 170 -6.16 14.34 13.88
CA SER A 170 -7.28 14.75 14.73
C SER A 170 -7.84 13.55 15.47
N LEU A 171 -8.03 13.70 16.79
CA LEU A 171 -8.69 12.72 17.64
C LEU A 171 -10.19 13.04 17.87
N THR A 172 -10.68 14.14 17.30
CA THR A 172 -12.06 14.59 17.46
C THR A 172 -12.85 14.55 16.15
N ASP A 173 -12.16 14.67 15.02
CA ASP A 173 -12.79 14.66 13.71
C ASP A 173 -12.63 13.28 13.06
N THR A 174 -13.48 13.03 12.07
CA THR A 174 -13.44 11.79 11.31
C THR A 174 -12.77 11.97 9.95
N TYR A 175 -12.21 10.88 9.46
CA TYR A 175 -11.52 10.78 8.17
C TYR A 175 -12.31 9.88 7.22
N TRP A 176 -12.26 10.17 5.93
CA TRP A 176 -12.76 9.23 4.96
C TRP A 176 -11.86 8.01 4.82
N THR A 177 -12.49 6.84 4.71
CA THR A 177 -11.85 5.62 4.19
C THR A 177 -12.23 5.40 2.73
N SER A 178 -11.55 4.50 2.05
CA SER A 178 -11.86 4.17 0.66
C SER A 178 -13.05 3.21 0.49
N TYR A 179 -13.72 2.80 1.58
CA TYR A 179 -14.78 1.80 1.55
C TYR A 179 -16.17 2.41 1.34
N GLU A 180 -16.86 1.95 0.29
CA GLU A 180 -18.26 2.28 0.04
C GLU A 180 -19.18 1.44 0.93
N ALA A 181 -20.03 2.08 1.72
CA ALA A 181 -20.97 1.39 2.60
C ALA A 181 -22.34 1.15 1.93
N GLY A 182 -22.64 1.88 0.86
CA GLY A 182 -23.92 1.75 0.15
C GLY A 182 -24.25 2.97 -0.72
N VAL A 183 -25.51 3.06 -1.15
CA VAL A 183 -26.00 4.21 -1.89
C VAL A 183 -25.83 5.47 -1.05
N GLY A 184 -25.06 6.43 -1.57
CA GLY A 184 -24.80 7.70 -0.88
C GLY A 184 -23.93 7.60 0.38
N MET A 185 -23.47 6.41 0.79
CA MET A 185 -22.76 6.20 2.05
C MET A 185 -21.36 5.60 1.87
N ALA A 186 -20.39 6.06 2.68
CA ALA A 186 -19.05 5.51 2.82
C ALA A 186 -18.67 5.44 4.30
N TYR A 187 -17.73 4.56 4.68
CA TYR A 187 -17.33 4.45 6.08
C TYR A 187 -16.31 5.52 6.46
N PRO A 188 -16.61 6.34 7.47
CA PRO A 188 -15.64 7.19 8.13
C PRO A 188 -14.80 6.41 9.14
N PHE A 189 -13.68 7.01 9.55
CA PHE A 189 -12.74 6.48 10.53
C PHE A 189 -12.39 7.54 11.56
N SER A 190 -12.25 7.14 12.83
CA SER A 190 -11.76 7.96 13.92
C SER A 190 -10.43 7.42 14.44
N PHE A 191 -9.40 8.27 14.55
CA PHE A 191 -8.13 7.89 15.19
C PHE A 191 -8.25 7.69 16.70
N ARG A 192 -9.41 7.96 17.28
CA ARG A 192 -9.73 7.69 18.67
C ARG A 192 -10.49 6.37 18.87
N GLU A 193 -11.42 6.04 17.96
CA GLU A 193 -12.42 4.99 18.14
C GLU A 193 -12.29 3.86 17.11
N GLY A 194 -11.55 4.09 16.03
CA GLY A 194 -11.44 3.15 14.91
C GLY A 194 -12.49 3.38 13.81
N PRO A 195 -12.75 2.34 12.99
CA PRO A 195 -13.74 2.41 11.91
C PRO A 195 -15.16 2.60 12.47
N ILE A 196 -15.94 3.43 11.80
CA ILE A 196 -17.33 3.71 12.21
C ILE A 196 -18.27 3.02 11.23
N TYR A 197 -18.70 1.81 11.57
CA TYR A 197 -19.54 0.97 10.72
C TYR A 197 -21.06 1.19 10.90
N GLU A 198 -21.49 1.74 12.01
CA GLU A 198 -22.92 1.79 12.40
C GLU A 198 -23.57 3.17 12.29
N ASP A 199 -22.82 4.21 12.01
CA ASP A 199 -23.33 5.57 11.96
C ASP A 199 -23.85 5.96 10.56
N TYR A 200 -25.04 5.48 10.21
CA TYR A 200 -25.73 5.83 8.97
C TYR A 200 -25.94 7.33 8.76
N TYR A 201 -26.06 8.12 9.83
CA TYR A 201 -26.32 9.55 9.72
C TYR A 201 -25.07 10.38 9.42
N ASN A 202 -23.89 9.82 9.69
CA ASN A 202 -22.61 10.49 9.47
C ASN A 202 -21.79 9.89 8.33
N SER A 203 -22.36 9.01 7.51
CA SER A 203 -21.64 8.34 6.41
C SER A 203 -21.98 8.87 5.02
N ASP A 204 -22.69 9.99 4.93
CA ASP A 204 -23.08 10.59 3.66
C ASP A 204 -21.85 11.03 2.85
N LYS A 205 -21.70 10.48 1.65
CA LYS A 205 -20.55 10.67 0.75
C LYS A 205 -20.29 12.12 0.36
N ASN A 206 -21.33 12.96 0.32
CA ASN A 206 -21.17 14.37 -0.05
C ASN A 206 -20.77 15.26 1.14
N THR A 207 -20.68 14.70 2.34
CA THR A 207 -20.11 15.40 3.49
C THR A 207 -18.61 15.56 3.34
N GLU A 208 -18.08 16.76 3.55
CA GLU A 208 -16.65 16.97 3.61
C GLU A 208 -16.08 16.46 4.94
N ARG A 209 -15.00 15.67 4.85
CA ARG A 209 -14.25 15.14 5.99
C ARG A 209 -12.77 15.25 5.75
N ARG A 210 -11.99 15.02 6.80
CA ARG A 210 -10.55 14.92 6.70
C ARG A 210 -10.17 13.75 5.79
N VAL A 211 -9.11 13.94 5.02
CA VAL A 211 -8.54 12.97 4.12
C VAL A 211 -7.04 12.87 4.39
N ARG A 212 -6.55 11.69 4.70
CA ARG A 212 -5.13 11.42 4.92
C ARG A 212 -4.69 10.32 3.95
N ALA A 213 -3.72 10.61 3.11
CA ALA A 213 -3.23 9.61 2.17
C ALA A 213 -2.31 8.60 2.88
N MET A 214 -2.33 7.38 2.39
CA MET A 214 -1.49 6.27 2.85
C MET A 214 -0.71 5.69 1.69
N ARG A 215 0.42 5.06 2.00
CA ARG A 215 1.19 4.23 1.08
C ARG A 215 1.83 3.06 1.81
N LYS A 216 2.19 2.02 1.05
CA LYS A 216 3.03 0.89 1.51
C LYS A 216 4.51 1.14 1.20
N PHE A 217 5.38 0.59 1.99
CA PHE A 217 6.82 0.54 1.74
C PHE A 217 7.36 -0.87 1.98
#